data_c91c65e993dcd83e9ce7adaf24891bf1
#
_entry.id   c91c65e993dcd83e9ce7adaf24891bf1
#
_cell.length_a   1.000
_cell.length_b   1.000
_cell.length_c   1.000
_cell.angle_alpha   90.00
_cell.angle_beta   90.00
_cell.angle_gamma   90.00
#
_symmetry.space_group_name_H-M   'P 1'
#
loop_
_entity.id
_entity.type
_entity.pdbx_description
1 polymer ?
#
loop_
_entity_poly.entity_id
_entity_poly.type
_entity_poly.pdbx_seq_one_letter_code
_entity_poly.pdbx_strand_id
1 'polypeptide(L)'
;MKDFHDVYNSTLNEKEELPTLFCDMDMVLVDFLKGADKEVGQSFVKMDNAKRWATIHKNKTFWENLDWMPGAKRLWSFVNKYGSHILSAYSTKDSNCVPGKMKWLRKNLKLTQRSRIHLVRRSQKQDFAMTNNKPNVLIDDHAKNIKEWKSKGGIGIHHLSVSTTLNELKKLGYK
;
A
#
# COMPACT_ATOMS: atom_id res chain seq x y z
N MET A 1 14.47 -31.15 33.10
CA MET A 1 15.42 -30.03 33.05
C MET A 1 15.82 -29.87 31.60
N LYS A 2 15.42 -28.75 30.95
CA LYS A 2 15.88 -28.49 29.58
C LYS A 2 17.36 -28.13 29.65
N ASP A 3 18.17 -28.78 28.80
CA ASP A 3 19.62 -28.61 28.78
C ASP A 3 19.94 -27.15 28.39
N PHE A 4 20.93 -26.55 29.04
CA PHE A 4 21.40 -25.19 28.80
C PHE A 4 21.81 -24.97 27.33
N HIS A 5 22.24 -26.04 26.65
CA HIS A 5 22.55 -26.05 25.21
C HIS A 5 21.30 -25.89 24.34
N ASP A 6 20.16 -26.47 24.72
CA ASP A 6 18.91 -26.34 23.95
C ASP A 6 18.34 -24.93 24.09
N VAL A 7 18.48 -24.30 25.25
CA VAL A 7 18.06 -22.90 25.46
C VAL A 7 18.97 -21.94 24.70
N TYR A 8 20.29 -22.17 24.71
CA TYR A 8 21.26 -21.34 23.99
C TYR A 8 21.12 -21.45 22.48
N ASN A 9 20.89 -22.65 21.93
CA ASN A 9 20.68 -22.87 20.52
C ASN A 9 19.30 -22.37 20.03
N SER A 10 18.28 -22.34 20.91
CA SER A 10 16.98 -21.72 20.56
C SER A 10 17.05 -20.19 20.48
N THR A 11 17.94 -19.57 21.26
CA THR A 11 18.17 -18.11 21.24
C THR A 11 19.01 -17.67 20.02
N LEU A 12 19.85 -18.55 19.47
CA LEU A 12 20.69 -18.25 18.29
C LEU A 12 19.96 -18.42 16.95
N ASN A 13 18.77 -19.01 16.92
CA ASN A 13 18.01 -19.33 15.71
C ASN A 13 16.74 -18.50 15.51
N GLU A 14 16.49 -17.46 16.29
CA GLU A 14 15.51 -16.44 15.92
C GLU A 14 16.11 -15.60 14.76
N LYS A 15 15.98 -16.11 13.52
CA LYS A 15 15.99 -15.21 12.35
C LYS A 15 14.96 -14.11 12.68
N GLU A 16 15.45 -12.89 12.92
CA GLU A 16 14.54 -11.75 13.08
C GLU A 16 13.60 -11.74 11.88
N GLU A 17 12.35 -12.08 12.15
CA GLU A 17 11.32 -12.11 11.13
C GLU A 17 11.09 -10.66 10.67
N LEU A 18 11.31 -10.41 9.39
CA LEU A 18 11.12 -9.07 8.83
C LEU A 18 9.70 -8.58 9.08
N PRO A 19 9.51 -7.29 9.37
CA PRO A 19 8.19 -6.69 9.54
C PRO A 19 7.26 -6.97 8.36
N THR A 20 5.96 -7.12 8.60
CA THR A 20 4.98 -7.25 7.51
C THR A 20 4.93 -5.97 6.68
N LEU A 21 4.97 -6.12 5.35
CA LEU A 21 4.89 -4.99 4.41
C LEU A 21 3.45 -4.70 4.03
N PHE A 22 3.09 -3.43 4.08
CA PHE A 22 1.87 -2.86 3.52
C PHE A 22 2.21 -1.83 2.45
N CYS A 23 1.59 -1.95 1.27
CA CYS A 23 1.82 -1.06 0.13
C CYS A 23 0.49 -0.40 -0.27
N ASP A 24 0.47 0.93 -0.37
CA ASP A 24 -0.67 1.65 -0.94
C ASP A 24 -0.78 1.40 -2.45
N MET A 25 -1.94 1.71 -3.00
CA MET A 25 -2.22 1.63 -4.44
C MET A 25 -2.02 2.98 -5.12
N ASP A 26 -2.86 3.97 -4.78
CA ASP A 26 -2.93 5.24 -5.48
C ASP A 26 -1.62 6.01 -5.30
N MET A 27 -1.06 6.54 -6.39
CA MET A 27 0.23 7.25 -6.44
C MET A 27 1.47 6.45 -5.97
N VAL A 28 1.30 5.17 -5.65
CA VAL A 28 2.41 4.23 -5.37
C VAL A 28 2.51 3.16 -6.46
N LEU A 29 1.42 2.44 -6.71
CA LEU A 29 1.33 1.42 -7.76
C LEU A 29 0.53 1.90 -8.96
N VAL A 30 -0.46 2.75 -8.72
CA VAL A 30 -1.48 3.19 -9.68
C VAL A 30 -1.38 4.70 -9.90
N ASP A 31 -1.31 5.12 -11.15
CA ASP A 31 -1.26 6.54 -11.54
C ASP A 31 -2.66 7.15 -11.50
N PHE A 32 -3.15 7.36 -10.29
CA PHE A 32 -4.47 7.92 -10.05
C PHE A 32 -4.63 9.32 -10.67
N LEU A 33 -3.64 10.20 -10.47
CA LEU A 33 -3.75 11.60 -10.94
C LEU A 33 -3.81 11.66 -12.46
N LYS A 34 -2.95 10.93 -13.18
CA LYS A 34 -3.00 10.87 -14.64
C LYS A 34 -4.35 10.35 -15.15
N GLY A 35 -4.86 9.29 -14.52
CA GLY A 35 -6.18 8.74 -14.85
C GLY A 35 -7.31 9.73 -14.59
N ALA A 36 -7.25 10.41 -13.45
CA ALA A 36 -8.24 11.40 -13.06
C ALA A 36 -8.20 12.66 -13.95
N ASP A 37 -7.01 13.18 -14.28
CA ASP A 37 -6.84 14.29 -15.19
C ASP A 37 -7.43 13.98 -16.58
N LYS A 38 -7.16 12.77 -17.09
CA LYS A 38 -7.73 12.28 -18.35
C LYS A 38 -9.26 12.22 -18.30
N GLU A 39 -9.82 11.70 -17.20
CA GLU A 39 -11.26 11.53 -17.05
C GLU A 39 -12.01 12.86 -16.97
N VAL A 40 -11.45 13.87 -16.28
CA VAL A 40 -12.08 15.18 -16.14
C VAL A 40 -11.69 16.16 -17.24
N GLY A 41 -10.75 15.78 -18.13
CA GLY A 41 -10.30 16.61 -19.28
C GLY A 41 -9.43 17.82 -18.90
N GLN A 42 -9.00 17.93 -17.66
CA GLN A 42 -8.14 18.99 -17.11
C GLN A 42 -7.45 18.53 -15.82
N SER A 43 -6.69 19.43 -15.18
CA SER A 43 -6.07 19.08 -13.89
C SER A 43 -7.11 18.81 -12.80
N PHE A 44 -7.20 17.55 -12.35
CA PHE A 44 -8.10 17.09 -11.31
C PHE A 44 -7.96 17.88 -10.01
N VAL A 45 -6.71 18.19 -9.60
CA VAL A 45 -6.44 18.90 -8.33
C VAL A 45 -6.88 20.36 -8.36
N LYS A 46 -6.96 20.99 -9.54
CA LYS A 46 -7.38 22.39 -9.73
C LYS A 46 -8.89 22.55 -9.89
N MET A 47 -9.59 21.44 -10.12
CA MET A 47 -11.03 21.45 -10.33
C MET A 47 -11.79 21.51 -9.01
N ASP A 48 -13.00 22.08 -9.01
CA ASP A 48 -13.92 22.03 -7.87
C ASP A 48 -14.13 20.58 -7.39
N ASN A 49 -14.08 20.40 -6.08
CA ASN A 49 -14.10 19.07 -5.46
C ASN A 49 -15.35 18.27 -5.83
N ALA A 50 -16.53 18.88 -5.75
CA ALA A 50 -17.79 18.17 -6.05
C ALA A 50 -17.88 17.77 -7.52
N LYS A 51 -17.51 18.70 -8.42
CA LYS A 51 -17.54 18.47 -9.87
C LYS A 51 -16.57 17.38 -10.32
N ARG A 52 -15.32 17.41 -9.84
CA ARG A 52 -14.30 16.42 -10.22
C ARG A 52 -14.70 15.00 -9.81
N TRP A 53 -15.21 14.82 -8.58
CA TRP A 53 -15.66 13.53 -8.12
C TRP A 53 -16.94 13.05 -8.82
N ALA A 54 -17.88 13.96 -9.10
CA ALA A 54 -19.08 13.63 -9.87
C ALA A 54 -18.74 13.10 -11.27
N THR A 55 -17.66 13.61 -11.90
CA THR A 55 -17.18 13.10 -13.19
C THR A 55 -16.60 11.70 -13.06
N ILE A 56 -15.70 11.48 -12.09
CA ILE A 56 -15.12 10.16 -11.82
C ILE A 56 -16.21 9.10 -11.55
N HIS A 57 -17.22 9.44 -10.73
CA HIS A 57 -18.28 8.50 -10.34
C HIS A 57 -19.18 8.07 -11.51
N LYS A 58 -19.25 8.82 -12.59
CA LYS A 58 -20.00 8.44 -13.82
C LYS A 58 -19.31 7.29 -14.55
N ASN A 59 -17.99 7.21 -14.50
CA ASN A 59 -17.23 6.16 -15.17
C ASN A 59 -17.14 4.91 -14.26
N LYS A 60 -18.01 3.93 -14.50
CA LYS A 60 -18.09 2.69 -13.71
C LYS A 60 -16.81 1.84 -13.76
N THR A 61 -15.97 2.06 -14.76
CA THR A 61 -14.72 1.28 -14.99
C THR A 61 -13.46 2.09 -14.68
N PHE A 62 -13.59 3.31 -14.16
CA PHE A 62 -12.48 4.20 -13.87
C PHE A 62 -11.37 3.50 -13.09
N TRP A 63 -11.70 2.94 -11.92
CA TRP A 63 -10.73 2.34 -10.99
C TRP A 63 -10.03 1.08 -11.54
N GLU A 64 -10.71 0.30 -12.38
CA GLU A 64 -10.13 -0.93 -12.95
C GLU A 64 -9.19 -0.68 -14.14
N ASN A 65 -9.28 0.50 -14.77
CA ASN A 65 -8.56 0.87 -15.99
C ASN A 65 -7.41 1.87 -15.75
N LEU A 66 -7.09 2.17 -14.49
CA LEU A 66 -5.97 3.04 -14.18
C LEU A 66 -4.63 2.42 -14.60
N ASP A 67 -3.72 3.28 -15.06
CA ASP A 67 -2.38 2.88 -15.44
C ASP A 67 -1.49 2.61 -14.21
N TRP A 68 -0.40 1.90 -14.43
CA TRP A 68 0.67 1.78 -13.46
C TRP A 68 1.42 3.11 -13.28
N MET A 69 1.83 3.41 -12.04
CA MET A 69 2.86 4.41 -11.83
C MET A 69 4.18 4.02 -12.50
N PRO A 70 4.97 4.99 -13.00
CA PRO A 70 6.29 4.71 -13.55
C PRO A 70 7.16 3.95 -12.54
N GLY A 71 7.71 2.80 -12.98
CA GLY A 71 8.56 1.95 -12.14
C GLY A 71 7.84 1.10 -11.08
N ALA A 72 6.54 1.25 -10.88
CA ALA A 72 5.79 0.55 -9.84
C ALA A 72 5.77 -0.97 -9.99
N LYS A 73 5.87 -1.50 -11.22
CA LYS A 73 6.02 -2.94 -11.44
C LYS A 73 7.29 -3.49 -10.79
N ARG A 74 8.40 -2.73 -10.81
CA ARG A 74 9.66 -3.09 -10.15
C ARG A 74 9.48 -3.07 -8.63
N LEU A 75 8.82 -2.04 -8.09
CA LEU A 75 8.52 -1.96 -6.66
C LEU A 75 7.66 -3.16 -6.21
N TRP A 76 6.56 -3.43 -6.92
CA TRP A 76 5.68 -4.55 -6.61
C TRP A 76 6.42 -5.90 -6.69
N SER A 77 7.21 -6.13 -7.74
CA SER A 77 8.01 -7.34 -7.88
C SER A 77 8.95 -7.55 -6.67
N PHE A 78 9.51 -6.47 -6.13
CA PHE A 78 10.36 -6.54 -4.94
C PHE A 78 9.57 -6.85 -3.67
N VAL A 79 8.54 -6.07 -3.33
CA VAL A 79 7.80 -6.23 -2.07
C VAL A 79 6.96 -7.51 -2.03
N ASN A 80 6.48 -7.98 -3.19
CA ASN A 80 5.69 -9.21 -3.27
C ASN A 80 6.48 -10.47 -2.92
N LYS A 81 7.82 -10.47 -3.06
CA LYS A 81 8.69 -11.56 -2.57
C LYS A 81 8.51 -11.82 -1.07
N TYR A 82 8.16 -10.80 -0.33
CA TYR A 82 7.97 -10.82 1.13
C TYR A 82 6.49 -10.93 1.53
N GLY A 83 5.62 -11.30 0.60
CA GLY A 83 4.21 -11.43 0.90
C GLY A 83 3.48 -10.11 1.20
N SER A 84 3.97 -8.98 0.66
CA SER A 84 3.39 -7.66 0.93
C SER A 84 1.87 -7.62 0.79
N HIS A 85 1.22 -6.95 1.74
CA HIS A 85 -0.20 -6.65 1.71
C HIS A 85 -0.47 -5.36 0.93
N ILE A 86 -1.64 -5.25 0.34
CA ILE A 86 -2.18 -3.99 -0.17
C ILE A 86 -3.02 -3.34 0.93
N LEU A 87 -2.75 -2.05 1.20
CA LEU A 87 -3.53 -1.26 2.15
C LEU A 87 -3.89 0.09 1.53
N SER A 88 -5.07 0.19 0.94
CA SER A 88 -5.48 1.35 0.17
C SER A 88 -6.80 1.94 0.66
N ALA A 89 -6.89 3.26 0.60
CA ALA A 89 -8.14 3.94 0.90
C ALA A 89 -9.14 3.77 -0.25
N TYR A 90 -10.44 3.70 0.10
CA TYR A 90 -11.52 3.73 -0.89
C TYR A 90 -12.43 4.93 -0.69
N SER A 91 -13.04 5.40 -1.78
CA SER A 91 -14.07 6.43 -1.73
C SER A 91 -15.39 5.84 -1.23
N THR A 92 -15.91 6.37 -0.12
CA THR A 92 -17.24 5.97 0.40
C THR A 92 -18.39 6.53 -0.43
N LYS A 93 -18.09 7.48 -1.33
CA LYS A 93 -19.08 8.13 -2.20
C LYS A 93 -19.18 7.47 -3.57
N ASP A 94 -18.32 6.49 -3.87
CA ASP A 94 -18.29 5.80 -5.16
C ASP A 94 -18.38 4.28 -4.96
N SER A 95 -19.54 3.73 -5.23
CA SER A 95 -19.79 2.28 -5.14
C SER A 95 -18.94 1.44 -6.09
N ASN A 96 -18.36 2.04 -7.14
CA ASN A 96 -17.48 1.35 -8.09
C ASN A 96 -16.03 1.30 -7.61
N CYS A 97 -15.65 2.07 -6.58
CA CYS A 97 -14.26 2.17 -6.12
C CYS A 97 -13.72 0.81 -5.63
N VAL A 98 -14.40 0.17 -4.70
CA VAL A 98 -13.95 -1.13 -4.14
C VAL A 98 -13.92 -2.23 -5.21
N PRO A 99 -15.02 -2.49 -5.97
CA PRO A 99 -14.98 -3.50 -7.02
C PRO A 99 -13.94 -3.22 -8.10
N GLY A 100 -13.76 -1.95 -8.52
CA GLY A 100 -12.79 -1.57 -9.53
C GLY A 100 -11.35 -1.79 -9.06
N LYS A 101 -10.99 -1.36 -7.83
CA LYS A 101 -9.69 -1.65 -7.23
C LYS A 101 -9.44 -3.16 -7.12
N MET A 102 -10.42 -3.94 -6.71
CA MET A 102 -10.29 -5.40 -6.65
C MET A 102 -10.02 -6.03 -8.03
N LYS A 103 -10.71 -5.56 -9.08
CA LYS A 103 -10.45 -6.01 -10.46
C LYS A 103 -9.04 -5.63 -10.91
N TRP A 104 -8.61 -4.38 -10.62
CA TRP A 104 -7.27 -3.92 -10.94
C TRP A 104 -6.19 -4.80 -10.29
N LEU A 105 -6.33 -5.09 -9.00
CA LEU A 105 -5.40 -5.94 -8.24
C LEU A 105 -5.30 -7.36 -8.83
N ARG A 106 -6.43 -7.97 -9.16
CA ARG A 106 -6.46 -9.29 -9.80
C ARG A 106 -5.81 -9.28 -11.17
N LYS A 107 -6.14 -8.29 -12.01
CA LYS A 107 -5.64 -8.17 -13.38
C LYS A 107 -4.13 -7.90 -13.40
N ASN A 108 -3.65 -6.96 -12.62
CA ASN A 108 -2.31 -6.42 -12.72
C ASN A 108 -1.31 -7.08 -11.75
N LEU A 109 -1.70 -7.37 -10.50
CA LEU A 109 -0.82 -7.98 -9.51
C LEU A 109 -0.97 -9.49 -9.43
N LYS A 110 -1.98 -10.09 -10.09
CA LYS A 110 -2.39 -11.49 -9.91
C LYS A 110 -2.69 -11.82 -8.45
N LEU A 111 -3.04 -10.81 -7.66
CA LEU A 111 -3.31 -10.94 -6.23
C LEU A 111 -4.77 -11.35 -6.02
N THR A 112 -4.97 -12.61 -5.62
CA THR A 112 -6.31 -13.19 -5.37
C THR A 112 -6.56 -13.47 -3.89
N GLN A 113 -5.51 -13.50 -3.08
CA GLN A 113 -5.56 -13.78 -1.64
C GLN A 113 -6.20 -12.60 -0.90
N ARG A 114 -7.45 -12.77 -0.46
CA ARG A 114 -8.21 -11.70 0.22
C ARG A 114 -7.56 -11.26 1.54
N SER A 115 -6.88 -12.15 2.25
CA SER A 115 -6.15 -11.83 3.48
C SER A 115 -5.03 -10.82 3.30
N ARG A 116 -4.56 -10.62 2.07
CA ARG A 116 -3.52 -9.64 1.72
C ARG A 116 -4.07 -8.34 1.12
N ILE A 117 -5.40 -8.15 1.07
CA ILE A 117 -6.03 -6.97 0.45
C ILE A 117 -6.90 -6.26 1.48
N HIS A 118 -6.50 -5.05 1.85
CA HIS A 118 -7.18 -4.20 2.81
C HIS A 118 -7.60 -2.90 2.13
N LEU A 119 -8.86 -2.85 1.70
CA LEU A 119 -9.47 -1.62 1.20
C LEU A 119 -10.29 -1.03 2.34
N VAL A 120 -9.81 0.08 2.91
CA VAL A 120 -10.30 0.65 4.16
C VAL A 120 -10.59 2.16 4.01
N ARG A 121 -11.19 2.79 5.01
CA ARG A 121 -11.23 4.26 5.07
C ARG A 121 -9.82 4.78 5.36
N ARG A 122 -9.45 5.95 4.81
CA ARG A 122 -8.11 6.52 4.99
C ARG A 122 -7.65 6.52 6.46
N SER A 123 -8.53 6.94 7.38
CA SER A 123 -8.21 7.00 8.82
C SER A 123 -7.97 5.63 9.47
N GLN A 124 -8.46 4.56 8.88
CA GLN A 124 -8.28 3.19 9.39
C GLN A 124 -6.94 2.56 8.97
N LYS A 125 -6.19 3.18 8.04
CA LYS A 125 -4.86 2.65 7.66
C LYS A 125 -3.94 2.46 8.86
N GLN A 126 -3.92 3.42 9.78
CA GLN A 126 -3.07 3.38 10.99
C GLN A 126 -3.37 2.20 11.94
N ASP A 127 -4.55 1.57 11.82
CA ASP A 127 -4.93 0.45 12.68
C ASP A 127 -4.12 -0.83 12.34
N PHE A 128 -3.47 -0.85 11.18
CA PHE A 128 -2.58 -1.92 10.74
C PHE A 128 -1.11 -1.69 11.08
N ALA A 129 -0.77 -0.64 11.83
CA ALA A 129 0.61 -0.28 12.11
C ALA A 129 1.38 -1.31 12.92
N MET A 130 0.66 -2.12 13.71
CA MET A 130 1.24 -3.16 14.57
C MET A 130 0.51 -4.49 14.39
N THR A 131 1.25 -5.59 14.46
CA THR A 131 0.71 -6.95 14.55
C THR A 131 1.44 -7.70 15.67
N ASN A 132 0.70 -8.23 16.64
CA ASN A 132 1.26 -8.96 17.77
C ASN A 132 2.43 -8.20 18.48
N ASN A 133 2.24 -6.91 18.72
CA ASN A 133 3.23 -5.98 19.30
C ASN A 133 4.50 -5.81 18.46
N LYS A 134 4.53 -6.26 17.20
CA LYS A 134 5.62 -6.02 16.26
C LYS A 134 5.23 -4.92 15.27
N PRO A 135 6.12 -3.96 14.94
CA PRO A 135 5.83 -2.91 13.98
C PRO A 135 5.71 -3.48 12.56
N ASN A 136 4.74 -2.97 11.80
CA ASN A 136 4.61 -3.22 10.38
C ASN A 136 5.18 -2.06 9.57
N VAL A 137 5.54 -2.29 8.31
CA VAL A 137 6.04 -1.26 7.39
C VAL A 137 4.90 -0.83 6.45
N LEU A 138 4.68 0.48 6.33
CA LEU A 138 3.78 1.07 5.32
C LEU A 138 4.59 1.84 4.28
N ILE A 139 4.31 1.58 3.00
CA ILE A 139 4.76 2.36 1.84
C ILE A 139 3.55 3.15 1.34
N ASP A 140 3.60 4.48 1.45
CA ASP A 140 2.46 5.36 1.12
C ASP A 140 3.00 6.73 0.65
N ASP A 141 2.40 7.34 -0.39
CA ASP A 141 2.80 8.65 -0.92
C ASP A 141 2.30 9.81 -0.06
N HIS A 142 1.30 9.58 0.77
CA HIS A 142 0.65 10.63 1.55
C HIS A 142 1.31 10.81 2.93
N ALA A 143 2.03 11.92 3.11
CA ALA A 143 2.78 12.21 4.34
C ALA A 143 1.94 12.12 5.64
N LYS A 144 0.64 12.46 5.58
CA LYS A 144 -0.26 12.34 6.73
C LYS A 144 -0.48 10.88 7.13
N ASN A 145 -0.64 9.97 6.16
CA ASN A 145 -0.79 8.53 6.45
C ASN A 145 0.48 8.00 7.14
N ILE A 146 1.65 8.39 6.64
CA ILE A 146 2.94 8.01 7.23
C ILE A 146 3.08 8.54 8.66
N LYS A 147 2.67 9.78 8.92
CA LYS A 147 2.70 10.38 10.27
C LYS A 147 1.78 9.62 11.23
N GLU A 148 0.54 9.36 10.83
CA GLU A 148 -0.46 8.62 11.61
C GLU A 148 0.02 7.18 11.88
N TRP A 149 0.59 6.50 10.88
CA TRP A 149 1.15 5.17 11.01
C TRP A 149 2.28 5.10 12.05
N LYS A 150 3.24 6.03 11.97
CA LYS A 150 4.35 6.14 12.92
C LYS A 150 3.85 6.44 14.33
N SER A 151 2.81 7.26 14.50
CA SER A 151 2.23 7.55 15.82
C SER A 151 1.60 6.33 16.48
N LYS A 152 1.29 5.28 15.71
CA LYS A 152 0.79 3.98 16.19
C LYS A 152 1.90 2.93 16.34
N GLY A 153 3.17 3.31 16.26
CA GLY A 153 4.31 2.42 16.46
C GLY A 153 4.82 1.70 15.20
N GLY A 154 4.20 1.93 14.04
CA GLY A 154 4.64 1.34 12.78
C GLY A 154 5.82 2.06 12.13
N ILE A 155 6.46 1.41 11.16
CA ILE A 155 7.56 1.94 10.35
C ILE A 155 6.96 2.49 9.06
N GLY A 156 7.01 3.81 8.84
CA GLY A 156 6.46 4.46 7.65
C GLY A 156 7.54 4.86 6.66
N ILE A 157 7.41 4.45 5.41
CA ILE A 157 8.24 4.86 4.27
C ILE A 157 7.40 5.79 3.40
N HIS A 158 7.76 7.08 3.39
CA HIS A 158 7.13 8.06 2.51
C HIS A 158 7.60 7.83 1.07
N HIS A 159 6.70 7.35 0.22
CA HIS A 159 7.01 7.03 -1.16
C HIS A 159 7.15 8.30 -2.01
N LEU A 160 8.37 8.67 -2.34
CA LEU A 160 8.67 9.78 -3.25
C LEU A 160 9.14 9.27 -4.62
N SER A 161 9.80 8.11 -4.64
CA SER A 161 10.20 7.40 -5.86
C SER A 161 10.44 5.93 -5.55
N VAL A 162 10.41 5.09 -6.58
CA VAL A 162 10.72 3.66 -6.44
C VAL A 162 12.13 3.45 -5.90
N SER A 163 13.11 4.22 -6.37
CA SER A 163 14.51 4.07 -5.95
C SER A 163 14.71 4.40 -4.48
N THR A 164 14.13 5.50 -3.98
CA THR A 164 14.22 5.87 -2.56
C THR A 164 13.52 4.84 -1.69
N THR A 165 12.33 4.39 -2.07
CA THR A 165 11.58 3.37 -1.33
C THR A 165 12.34 2.05 -1.24
N LEU A 166 12.92 1.57 -2.35
CA LEU A 166 13.73 0.35 -2.34
C LEU A 166 14.98 0.48 -1.45
N ASN A 167 15.61 1.66 -1.43
CA ASN A 167 16.75 1.91 -0.54
C ASN A 167 16.36 1.86 0.94
N GLU A 168 15.22 2.47 1.31
CA GLU A 168 14.70 2.40 2.68
C GLU A 168 14.35 0.96 3.08
N LEU A 169 13.72 0.18 2.20
CA LEU A 169 13.44 -1.23 2.45
C LEU A 169 14.71 -2.04 2.66
N LYS A 170 15.77 -1.80 1.88
CA LYS A 170 17.05 -2.48 2.06
C LYS A 170 17.71 -2.17 3.40
N LYS A 171 17.62 -0.93 3.91
CA LYS A 171 18.09 -0.55 5.25
C LYS A 171 17.35 -1.31 6.36
N LEU A 172 16.10 -1.70 6.11
CA LEU A 172 15.28 -2.52 7.02
C LEU A 172 15.54 -4.03 6.88
N GLY A 173 16.48 -4.45 6.02
CA GLY A 173 16.86 -5.85 5.85
C GLY A 173 16.19 -6.59 4.69
N TYR A 174 15.30 -5.97 3.92
CA TYR A 174 14.72 -6.58 2.71
C TYR A 174 15.75 -6.59 1.57
N LYS A 175 15.90 -7.76 0.87
CA LYS A 175 16.93 -7.97 -0.17
C LYS A 175 16.35 -8.40 -1.50
#